data_d7a3fbb1955d0fd151520e55233120c8
#
_entry.id   d7a3fbb1955d0fd151520e55233120c8
#
_cell.length_a   1.000
_cell.length_b   1.000
_cell.length_c   1.000
_cell.angle_alpha   90.00
_cell.angle_beta   90.00
_cell.angle_gamma   90.00
#
_symmetry.space_group_name_H-M   'P 1'
#
loop_
_entity.id
_entity.type
_entity.pdbx_description
1 polymer ?
#
loop_
_entity_poly.entity_id
_entity_poly.type
_entity_poly.pdbx_seq_one_letter_code
_entity_poly.pdbx_strand_id
1 'polypeptide(L)'
;PSEGIVGDFFYNSTTGQFKTIGAGVGSWASGGTLNGGRYGIMGAGSLTAGLAMGGTFQPSDTTKNTAETYNGTSWSNAPTMPGNLRNGGSWGVQTSAVAVGGSTSPGATPLGSTAFEFDGSSFSNGGSLNTARRFNTAAGASSTAGITWGGGDPGDYAITESYDGSSWTQVNDLNQARSNMAGNGTQTAAIAAGGGPSGPSNVELWNGTNWVETAELNTGR
;
A
#
# COMPACT_ATOMS: atom_id res chain seq x y z
N PRO A 1 4.15 -31.84 10.22
CA PRO A 1 5.45 -31.26 9.96
C PRO A 1 5.26 -29.74 9.83
N SER A 2 5.98 -28.96 10.61
CA SER A 2 6.02 -27.52 10.45
C SER A 2 6.52 -27.21 9.04
N GLU A 3 5.86 -26.30 8.33
CA GLU A 3 6.35 -25.78 7.05
C GLU A 3 7.73 -25.16 7.31
N GLY A 4 8.78 -25.68 6.67
CA GLY A 4 10.13 -25.17 6.80
C GLY A 4 10.26 -23.80 6.11
N ILE A 5 11.11 -22.94 6.64
CA ILE A 5 11.39 -21.61 6.09
C ILE A 5 12.46 -21.72 4.99
N VAL A 6 12.38 -20.89 3.96
CA VAL A 6 13.41 -20.80 2.92
C VAL A 6 14.79 -20.58 3.57
N GLY A 7 15.75 -21.42 3.25
CA GLY A 7 17.09 -21.44 3.85
C GLY A 7 17.28 -22.44 4.99
N ASP A 8 16.19 -23.06 5.47
CA ASP A 8 16.32 -24.11 6.48
C ASP A 8 17.05 -25.34 5.94
N PHE A 9 17.90 -25.89 6.78
CA PHE A 9 18.53 -27.20 6.56
C PHE A 9 17.83 -28.24 7.40
N PHE A 10 17.45 -29.36 6.78
CA PHE A 10 16.93 -30.49 7.52
C PHE A 10 17.54 -31.77 7.06
N TYR A 11 17.68 -32.70 8.00
CA TYR A 11 18.16 -34.05 7.74
C TYR A 11 16.98 -34.99 7.53
N ASN A 12 16.92 -35.62 6.36
CA ASN A 12 15.94 -36.66 6.10
C ASN A 12 16.52 -38.02 6.58
N SER A 13 16.06 -38.49 7.74
CA SER A 13 16.55 -39.73 8.34
C SER A 13 16.21 -40.97 7.53
N THR A 14 15.20 -40.90 6.66
CA THR A 14 14.81 -42.05 5.80
C THR A 14 15.75 -42.21 4.62
N THR A 15 16.24 -41.09 4.06
CA THR A 15 17.13 -41.11 2.89
C THR A 15 18.61 -40.85 3.23
N GLY A 16 18.92 -40.50 4.46
CA GLY A 16 20.28 -40.13 4.91
C GLY A 16 20.84 -38.84 4.30
N GLN A 17 19.98 -37.97 3.79
CA GLN A 17 20.41 -36.75 3.06
C GLN A 17 20.06 -35.47 3.80
N PHE A 18 20.98 -34.52 3.77
CA PHE A 18 20.67 -33.13 4.08
C PHE A 18 19.95 -32.48 2.90
N LYS A 19 18.89 -31.77 3.20
CA LYS A 19 18.12 -30.96 2.23
C LYS A 19 18.00 -29.54 2.72
N THR A 20 17.97 -28.60 1.78
CA THR A 20 17.63 -27.22 2.06
C THR A 20 16.28 -26.90 1.43
N ILE A 21 15.52 -26.02 2.05
CA ILE A 21 14.41 -25.39 1.37
C ILE A 21 14.96 -24.26 0.54
N GLY A 22 15.07 -24.50 -0.77
CA GLY A 22 15.47 -23.49 -1.72
C GLY A 22 14.38 -22.41 -1.88
N ALA A 23 14.76 -21.16 -2.12
CA ALA A 23 13.85 -20.19 -2.68
C ALA A 23 13.35 -20.74 -4.02
N GLY A 24 12.06 -21.00 -4.11
CA GLY A 24 11.45 -21.31 -5.40
C GLY A 24 11.72 -20.16 -6.38
N VAL A 25 12.04 -20.48 -7.62
CA VAL A 25 12.07 -19.46 -8.67
C VAL A 25 10.63 -18.92 -8.77
N GLY A 26 10.43 -17.66 -8.37
CA GLY A 26 9.14 -17.01 -8.50
C GLY A 26 8.76 -16.96 -9.98
N SER A 27 7.56 -17.40 -10.30
CA SER A 27 6.98 -17.25 -11.64
C SER A 27 5.72 -16.39 -11.54
N TRP A 28 5.55 -15.51 -12.52
CA TRP A 28 4.32 -14.75 -12.65
C TRP A 28 3.34 -15.53 -13.54
N ALA A 29 2.11 -15.64 -13.09
CA ALA A 29 1.00 -16.16 -13.86
C ALA A 29 -0.08 -15.09 -14.00
N SER A 30 -0.83 -15.12 -15.11
CA SER A 30 -1.97 -14.22 -15.29
C SER A 30 -3.10 -14.62 -14.35
N GLY A 31 -3.58 -13.64 -13.58
CA GLY A 31 -4.80 -13.76 -12.77
C GLY A 31 -6.03 -13.22 -13.51
N GLY A 32 -7.17 -13.16 -12.81
CA GLY A 32 -8.37 -12.51 -13.34
C GLY A 32 -8.15 -11.03 -13.60
N THR A 33 -8.79 -10.50 -14.64
CA THR A 33 -8.73 -9.08 -15.00
C THR A 33 -9.75 -8.26 -14.22
N LEU A 34 -9.40 -7.03 -13.86
CA LEU A 34 -10.36 -6.04 -13.36
C LEU A 34 -11.49 -5.81 -14.38
N ASN A 35 -12.70 -5.53 -13.90
CA ASN A 35 -13.85 -5.22 -14.76
C ASN A 35 -13.64 -3.95 -15.59
N GLY A 36 -12.77 -3.06 -15.15
CA GLY A 36 -12.37 -1.87 -15.90
C GLY A 36 -10.89 -1.58 -15.75
N GLY A 37 -10.18 -1.46 -16.89
CA GLY A 37 -8.76 -1.09 -16.93
C GLY A 37 -8.54 0.31 -16.35
N ARG A 38 -7.66 0.44 -15.36
CA ARG A 38 -7.42 1.70 -14.64
C ARG A 38 -6.01 1.77 -14.04
N TYR A 39 -5.54 2.97 -13.81
CA TYR A 39 -4.25 3.26 -13.20
C TYR A 39 -4.41 4.13 -11.96
N GLY A 40 -3.35 4.24 -11.15
CA GLY A 40 -3.37 5.01 -9.90
C GLY A 40 -4.35 4.44 -8.86
N ILE A 41 -4.62 3.12 -8.92
CA ILE A 41 -5.46 2.40 -7.97
C ILE A 41 -4.75 2.25 -6.62
N MET A 42 -5.56 2.15 -5.58
CA MET A 42 -5.12 1.74 -4.26
C MET A 42 -5.53 0.30 -4.02
N GLY A 43 -4.71 -0.46 -3.30
CA GLY A 43 -4.96 -1.88 -3.09
C GLY A 43 -4.75 -2.32 -1.66
N ALA A 44 -5.52 -3.31 -1.22
CA ALA A 44 -5.38 -3.97 0.08
C ALA A 44 -5.70 -5.46 -0.04
N GLY A 45 -5.35 -6.23 0.98
CA GLY A 45 -5.69 -7.65 1.03
C GLY A 45 -4.53 -8.60 0.75
N SER A 46 -4.87 -9.80 0.30
CA SER A 46 -3.93 -10.89 0.04
C SER A 46 -4.08 -11.44 -1.39
N LEU A 47 -3.23 -12.39 -1.74
CA LEU A 47 -3.24 -13.07 -3.05
C LEU A 47 -4.60 -13.68 -3.41
N THR A 48 -5.36 -14.15 -2.44
CA THR A 48 -6.66 -14.83 -2.65
C THR A 48 -7.86 -14.01 -2.17
N ALA A 49 -7.61 -12.85 -1.57
CA ALA A 49 -8.64 -11.96 -1.05
C ALA A 49 -8.16 -10.50 -1.18
N GLY A 50 -8.22 -9.96 -2.40
CA GLY A 50 -7.75 -8.62 -2.72
C GLY A 50 -8.89 -7.61 -2.81
N LEU A 51 -8.57 -6.34 -2.59
CA LEU A 51 -9.46 -5.19 -2.76
C LEU A 51 -8.73 -4.16 -3.62
N ALA A 52 -9.36 -3.70 -4.70
CA ALA A 52 -8.90 -2.61 -5.54
C ALA A 52 -9.86 -1.43 -5.41
N MET A 53 -9.33 -0.24 -5.14
CA MET A 53 -10.11 0.95 -4.81
C MET A 53 -9.73 2.11 -5.72
N GLY A 54 -10.73 2.82 -6.26
CA GLY A 54 -10.56 4.04 -7.03
C GLY A 54 -9.75 3.86 -8.31
N GLY A 55 -8.94 4.87 -8.60
CA GLY A 55 -8.13 4.94 -9.81
C GLY A 55 -8.80 5.74 -10.94
N THR A 56 -8.10 5.82 -12.06
CA THR A 56 -8.54 6.53 -13.26
C THR A 56 -8.76 5.54 -14.40
N PHE A 57 -9.93 5.55 -14.98
CA PHE A 57 -10.30 4.68 -16.09
C PHE A 57 -9.77 5.18 -17.42
N GLN A 58 -9.28 4.26 -18.25
CA GLN A 58 -8.89 4.52 -19.63
C GLN A 58 -9.98 4.03 -20.59
N PRO A 59 -10.16 4.68 -21.75
CA PRO A 59 -9.49 5.89 -22.24
C PRO A 59 -10.15 7.20 -21.79
N SER A 60 -11.19 7.15 -20.93
CA SER A 60 -11.97 8.34 -20.55
C SER A 60 -11.23 9.31 -19.61
N ASP A 61 -10.09 8.90 -19.08
CA ASP A 61 -9.28 9.63 -18.09
C ASP A 61 -10.12 10.20 -16.92
N THR A 62 -11.07 9.39 -16.43
CA THR A 62 -12.01 9.77 -15.38
C THR A 62 -11.66 9.07 -14.07
N THR A 63 -11.35 9.85 -13.03
CA THR A 63 -11.16 9.32 -11.67
C THR A 63 -12.50 8.80 -11.13
N LYS A 64 -12.47 7.65 -10.50
CA LYS A 64 -13.65 6.93 -10.01
C LYS A 64 -13.57 6.61 -8.53
N ASN A 65 -14.74 6.38 -7.96
CA ASN A 65 -14.92 5.89 -6.59
C ASN A 65 -15.27 4.39 -6.55
N THR A 66 -15.18 3.69 -7.66
CA THR A 66 -15.51 2.25 -7.74
C THR A 66 -14.48 1.41 -7.04
N ALA A 67 -14.92 0.31 -6.46
CA ALA A 67 -14.04 -0.71 -5.88
C ALA A 67 -14.40 -2.09 -6.42
N GLU A 68 -13.43 -3.00 -6.36
CA GLU A 68 -13.57 -4.40 -6.78
C GLU A 68 -12.88 -5.31 -5.78
N THR A 69 -13.50 -6.44 -5.47
CA THR A 69 -12.93 -7.51 -4.64
C THR A 69 -12.47 -8.68 -5.50
N TYR A 70 -11.36 -9.29 -5.11
CA TYR A 70 -10.77 -10.48 -5.74
C TYR A 70 -10.92 -11.71 -4.84
N ASN A 71 -11.37 -12.82 -5.38
CA ASN A 71 -11.59 -14.06 -4.65
C ASN A 71 -10.51 -15.14 -4.90
N GLY A 72 -9.37 -14.75 -5.44
CA GLY A 72 -8.30 -15.67 -5.85
C GLY A 72 -8.40 -16.12 -7.32
N THR A 73 -9.51 -15.83 -8.01
CA THR A 73 -9.73 -16.23 -9.41
C THR A 73 -10.28 -15.09 -10.25
N SER A 74 -11.23 -14.34 -9.76
CA SER A 74 -11.94 -13.28 -10.49
C SER A 74 -12.19 -12.05 -9.63
N TRP A 75 -12.37 -10.90 -10.29
CA TRP A 75 -12.78 -9.64 -9.68
C TRP A 75 -14.29 -9.47 -9.78
N SER A 76 -14.90 -8.93 -8.73
CA SER A 76 -16.32 -8.59 -8.66
C SER A 76 -16.48 -7.17 -8.12
N ASN A 77 -17.52 -6.46 -8.57
CA ASN A 77 -17.81 -5.12 -8.06
C ASN A 77 -18.07 -5.16 -6.56
N ALA A 78 -17.46 -4.24 -5.84
CA ALA A 78 -17.70 -3.94 -4.44
C ALA A 78 -18.50 -2.63 -4.31
N PRO A 79 -19.02 -2.29 -3.12
CA PRO A 79 -19.59 -0.97 -2.86
C PRO A 79 -18.64 0.15 -3.23
N THR A 80 -19.19 1.29 -3.63
CA THR A 80 -18.39 2.46 -4.02
C THR A 80 -17.93 3.27 -2.82
N MET A 81 -16.75 3.86 -2.91
CA MET A 81 -16.26 4.84 -1.94
C MET A 81 -17.17 6.10 -1.95
N PRO A 82 -17.23 6.86 -0.84
CA PRO A 82 -17.97 8.12 -0.78
C PRO A 82 -17.52 9.17 -1.79
N GLY A 83 -16.29 9.12 -2.26
CA GLY A 83 -15.72 10.05 -3.23
C GLY A 83 -14.71 9.40 -4.17
N ASN A 84 -14.42 10.09 -5.28
CA ASN A 84 -13.37 9.68 -6.22
C ASN A 84 -12.00 9.78 -5.57
N LEU A 85 -11.11 8.82 -5.85
CA LEU A 85 -9.75 8.85 -5.33
C LEU A 85 -8.79 8.08 -6.25
N ARG A 86 -7.56 8.60 -6.41
CA ARG A 86 -6.45 7.95 -7.11
C ARG A 86 -5.10 8.37 -6.54
N ASN A 87 -4.06 7.57 -6.74
CA ASN A 87 -2.69 7.88 -6.35
C ASN A 87 -2.53 8.19 -4.85
N GLY A 88 -3.35 7.61 -4.00
CA GLY A 88 -3.25 7.65 -2.55
C GLY A 88 -2.55 6.43 -1.98
N GLY A 89 -2.33 6.43 -0.68
CA GLY A 89 -1.91 5.27 0.09
C GLY A 89 -3.09 4.38 0.47
N SER A 90 -2.81 3.11 0.77
CA SER A 90 -3.82 2.17 1.25
C SER A 90 -3.19 1.04 2.06
N TRP A 91 -4.00 0.44 2.93
CA TRP A 91 -3.59 -0.72 3.71
C TRP A 91 -4.80 -1.53 4.17
N GLY A 92 -4.54 -2.68 4.79
CA GLY A 92 -5.54 -3.54 5.41
C GLY A 92 -5.75 -4.85 4.69
N VAL A 93 -6.86 -5.49 5.00
CA VAL A 93 -7.33 -6.73 4.37
C VAL A 93 -8.61 -6.48 3.59
N GLN A 94 -9.04 -7.43 2.76
CA GLN A 94 -10.23 -7.28 1.91
C GLN A 94 -11.50 -6.87 2.67
N THR A 95 -11.63 -7.24 3.94
CA THR A 95 -12.80 -6.95 4.78
C THR A 95 -12.59 -5.82 5.79
N SER A 96 -11.42 -5.19 5.81
CA SER A 96 -11.09 -4.07 6.70
C SER A 96 -9.91 -3.31 6.10
N ALA A 97 -10.16 -2.27 5.34
CA ALA A 97 -9.15 -1.55 4.57
C ALA A 97 -9.37 -0.04 4.62
N VAL A 98 -8.30 0.70 4.36
CA VAL A 98 -8.32 2.16 4.27
C VAL A 98 -7.63 2.61 2.99
N ALA A 99 -8.18 3.61 2.33
CA ALA A 99 -7.56 4.38 1.27
C ALA A 99 -7.47 5.85 1.69
N VAL A 100 -6.33 6.51 1.51
CA VAL A 100 -6.09 7.85 2.06
C VAL A 100 -5.20 8.73 1.19
N GLY A 101 -5.46 10.02 1.21
CA GLY A 101 -4.71 10.99 0.40
C GLY A 101 -5.13 10.92 -1.07
N GLY A 102 -4.17 11.11 -1.98
CA GLY A 102 -4.43 11.02 -3.41
C GLY A 102 -5.00 12.30 -4.04
N SER A 103 -5.65 12.16 -5.16
CA SER A 103 -6.38 13.24 -5.83
C SER A 103 -7.76 12.79 -6.30
N THR A 104 -8.71 13.70 -6.37
CA THR A 104 -10.11 13.41 -6.71
C THR A 104 -10.42 13.57 -8.20
N SER A 105 -9.46 14.08 -8.97
CA SER A 105 -9.60 14.31 -10.41
C SER A 105 -8.35 13.87 -11.17
N PRO A 106 -8.38 13.76 -12.50
CA PRO A 106 -7.22 13.44 -13.33
C PRO A 106 -6.10 14.48 -13.24
N GLY A 107 -6.41 15.72 -12.95
CA GLY A 107 -5.43 16.77 -12.69
C GLY A 107 -4.69 16.61 -11.36
N ALA A 108 -3.78 17.53 -11.09
CA ALA A 108 -3.02 17.54 -9.83
C ALA A 108 -3.89 17.93 -8.63
N THR A 109 -4.89 18.76 -8.85
CA THR A 109 -5.74 19.35 -7.82
C THR A 109 -7.21 19.01 -8.04
N PRO A 110 -8.04 18.94 -7.01
CA PRO A 110 -7.66 19.08 -5.60
C PRO A 110 -6.97 17.83 -5.05
N LEU A 111 -6.02 18.04 -4.14
CA LEU A 111 -5.41 16.97 -3.36
C LEU A 111 -6.40 16.44 -2.33
N GLY A 112 -6.39 15.13 -2.12
CA GLY A 112 -7.18 14.48 -1.10
C GLY A 112 -6.47 14.47 0.26
N SER A 113 -7.24 14.74 1.31
CA SER A 113 -6.83 14.47 2.69
C SER A 113 -7.69 13.39 3.34
N THR A 114 -8.88 13.13 2.80
CA THR A 114 -9.86 12.21 3.40
C THR A 114 -9.36 10.77 3.35
N ALA A 115 -9.59 10.04 4.42
CA ALA A 115 -9.53 8.59 4.42
C ALA A 115 -10.91 8.02 4.11
N PHE A 116 -10.95 6.94 3.33
CA PHE A 116 -12.12 6.10 3.12
C PHE A 116 -11.87 4.74 3.74
N GLU A 117 -12.75 4.33 4.63
CA GLU A 117 -12.66 3.07 5.37
C GLU A 117 -13.65 2.06 4.83
N PHE A 118 -13.20 0.84 4.60
CA PHE A 118 -14.02 -0.29 4.18
C PHE A 118 -14.14 -1.30 5.32
N ASP A 119 -15.38 -1.66 5.67
CA ASP A 119 -15.71 -2.63 6.73
C ASP A 119 -16.01 -4.05 6.22
N GLY A 120 -15.79 -4.29 4.93
CA GLY A 120 -16.14 -5.54 4.25
C GLY A 120 -17.51 -5.50 3.55
N SER A 121 -18.36 -4.53 3.88
CA SER A 121 -19.72 -4.39 3.33
C SER A 121 -20.02 -3.00 2.78
N SER A 122 -19.39 -1.97 3.31
CA SER A 122 -19.60 -0.57 2.93
C SER A 122 -18.35 0.28 3.14
N PHE A 123 -18.31 1.43 2.47
CA PHE A 123 -17.32 2.47 2.71
C PHE A 123 -17.91 3.61 3.53
N SER A 124 -17.13 4.12 4.45
CA SER A 124 -17.39 5.33 5.23
C SER A 124 -16.24 6.34 5.12
N ASN A 125 -16.50 7.59 5.48
CA ASN A 125 -15.45 8.57 5.66
C ASN A 125 -14.75 8.32 7.00
N GLY A 126 -13.42 8.23 6.96
CA GLY A 126 -12.57 8.31 8.13
C GLY A 126 -12.04 9.72 8.37
N GLY A 127 -11.10 9.85 9.29
CA GLY A 127 -10.42 11.11 9.58
C GLY A 127 -9.64 11.64 8.37
N SER A 128 -9.42 12.95 8.32
CA SER A 128 -8.61 13.58 7.27
C SER A 128 -7.16 13.76 7.70
N LEU A 129 -6.22 13.56 6.77
CA LEU A 129 -4.81 13.93 6.94
C LEU A 129 -4.69 15.41 7.32
N ASN A 130 -3.72 15.73 8.15
CA ASN A 130 -3.38 17.11 8.46
C ASN A 130 -2.80 17.85 7.24
N THR A 131 -2.13 17.11 6.35
CA THR A 131 -1.58 17.65 5.09
C THR A 131 -2.09 16.85 3.91
N ALA A 132 -2.91 17.49 3.06
CA ALA A 132 -3.39 16.88 1.82
C ALA A 132 -2.22 16.59 0.87
N ARG A 133 -2.17 15.39 0.31
CA ARG A 133 -1.07 14.93 -0.56
C ARG A 133 -1.47 13.71 -1.38
N ARG A 134 -0.77 13.52 -2.50
CA ARG A 134 -0.86 12.32 -3.33
C ARG A 134 0.49 11.63 -3.45
N PHE A 135 0.51 10.45 -4.04
CA PHE A 135 1.73 9.64 -4.19
C PHE A 135 2.37 9.26 -2.84
N ASN A 136 1.57 9.32 -1.77
CA ASN A 136 1.95 8.85 -0.46
C ASN A 136 1.86 7.32 -0.40
N THR A 137 2.72 6.74 0.41
CA THR A 137 2.71 5.32 0.74
C THR A 137 2.07 5.13 2.11
N ALA A 138 1.43 4.00 2.32
CA ALA A 138 0.79 3.71 3.60
C ALA A 138 0.93 2.24 3.98
N ALA A 139 0.82 1.96 5.27
CA ALA A 139 0.82 0.61 5.83
C ALA A 139 -0.04 0.55 7.08
N GLY A 140 -0.51 -0.65 7.41
CA GLY A 140 -1.32 -0.90 8.60
C GLY A 140 -1.86 -2.32 8.61
N ALA A 141 -2.19 -2.81 9.79
CA ALA A 141 -2.73 -4.16 9.97
C ALA A 141 -4.27 -4.19 9.99
N SER A 142 -4.91 -3.07 10.29
CA SER A 142 -6.38 -2.95 10.38
C SER A 142 -6.82 -1.54 9.99
N SER A 143 -8.11 -1.32 9.76
CA SER A 143 -8.67 0.01 9.51
C SER A 143 -8.48 1.00 10.65
N THR A 144 -8.22 0.53 11.87
CA THR A 144 -8.04 1.37 13.06
C THR A 144 -6.58 1.64 13.44
N ALA A 145 -5.61 1.11 12.70
CA ALA A 145 -4.19 1.27 13.00
C ALA A 145 -3.38 1.34 11.70
N GLY A 146 -3.00 2.52 11.30
CA GLY A 146 -2.27 2.77 10.07
C GLY A 146 -1.26 3.89 10.19
N ILE A 147 -0.37 3.95 9.21
CA ILE A 147 0.64 4.98 9.05
C ILE A 147 0.75 5.33 7.57
N THR A 148 0.91 6.60 7.25
CA THR A 148 1.18 7.07 5.89
C THR A 148 2.37 8.03 5.88
N TRP A 149 3.17 7.97 4.84
CA TRP A 149 4.39 8.76 4.75
C TRP A 149 4.69 9.23 3.34
N GLY A 150 5.47 10.30 3.24
CA GLY A 150 5.90 10.89 1.98
C GLY A 150 4.74 11.39 1.12
N GLY A 151 4.94 11.31 -0.17
CA GLY A 151 4.04 11.89 -1.15
C GLY A 151 4.30 13.37 -1.36
N GLY A 152 3.37 14.05 -1.96
CA GLY A 152 3.49 15.50 -2.15
C GLY A 152 2.62 16.02 -3.28
N ASP A 153 2.75 17.27 -3.59
CA ASP A 153 2.38 18.05 -4.77
C ASP A 153 2.06 19.50 -4.38
N PRO A 154 2.76 20.51 -4.92
CA PRO A 154 3.97 20.35 -5.73
C PRO A 154 5.17 20.02 -4.83
N GLY A 155 6.06 19.16 -5.32
CA GLY A 155 7.26 18.72 -4.63
C GLY A 155 7.01 17.54 -3.67
N ASP A 156 8.09 16.97 -3.18
CA ASP A 156 8.05 15.79 -2.31
C ASP A 156 7.97 16.21 -0.83
N TYR A 157 7.28 15.40 -0.03
CA TYR A 157 7.17 15.56 1.41
C TYR A 157 7.90 14.43 2.14
N ALA A 158 8.41 14.76 3.34
CA ALA A 158 8.91 13.76 4.29
C ALA A 158 7.83 13.37 5.33
N ILE A 159 6.72 14.10 5.36
CA ILE A 159 5.69 14.04 6.38
C ILE A 159 5.20 12.61 6.60
N THR A 160 5.15 12.21 7.87
CA THR A 160 4.57 10.95 8.31
C THR A 160 3.42 11.23 9.28
N GLU A 161 2.28 10.57 9.04
CA GLU A 161 1.11 10.67 9.91
C GLU A 161 0.64 9.27 10.32
N SER A 162 0.28 9.10 11.59
CA SER A 162 -0.25 7.88 12.19
C SER A 162 -1.75 8.01 12.41
N TYR A 163 -2.48 6.92 12.18
CA TYR A 163 -3.94 6.83 12.26
C TYR A 163 -4.39 5.92 13.39
N ASP A 164 -5.32 6.38 14.23
CA ASP A 164 -5.88 5.64 15.37
C ASP A 164 -7.27 5.05 15.13
N GLY A 165 -7.78 5.12 13.90
CA GLY A 165 -9.15 4.72 13.54
C GLY A 165 -10.15 5.87 13.52
N SER A 166 -9.74 7.10 13.89
CA SER A 166 -10.61 8.27 13.89
C SER A 166 -9.88 9.54 13.46
N SER A 167 -8.62 9.69 13.87
CA SER A 167 -7.83 10.90 13.67
C SER A 167 -6.40 10.61 13.23
N TRP A 168 -5.78 11.59 12.58
CA TRP A 168 -4.40 11.55 12.15
C TRP A 168 -3.53 12.43 13.04
N THR A 169 -2.40 11.89 13.45
CA THR A 169 -1.38 12.60 14.23
C THR A 169 -0.06 12.57 13.47
N GLN A 170 0.54 13.75 13.27
CA GLN A 170 1.90 13.80 12.72
C GLN A 170 2.88 13.19 13.71
N VAL A 171 3.74 12.32 13.19
CA VAL A 171 4.83 11.66 13.92
C VAL A 171 6.16 12.05 13.29
N ASN A 172 7.27 11.40 13.64
CA ASN A 172 8.58 11.74 13.10
C ASN A 172 8.65 11.43 11.58
N ASP A 173 9.11 12.39 10.83
CA ASP A 173 9.16 12.37 9.38
C ASP A 173 10.28 11.47 8.84
N LEU A 174 10.17 11.08 7.55
CA LEU A 174 11.27 10.45 6.80
C LEU A 174 12.53 11.33 6.86
N ASN A 175 13.70 10.71 6.79
CA ASN A 175 14.96 11.44 6.70
C ASN A 175 15.08 12.20 5.36
N GLN A 176 14.42 11.72 4.31
CA GLN A 176 14.41 12.37 3.01
C GLN A 176 12.99 12.47 2.45
N ALA A 177 12.61 13.67 1.98
CA ALA A 177 11.35 13.90 1.29
C ALA A 177 11.29 13.10 -0.02
N ARG A 178 10.25 12.29 -0.21
CA ARG A 178 10.07 11.41 -1.38
C ARG A 178 8.60 11.12 -1.65
N SER A 179 8.29 10.84 -2.90
CA SER A 179 6.97 10.38 -3.37
C SER A 179 7.08 9.11 -4.19
N ASN A 180 5.97 8.46 -4.52
CA ASN A 180 5.95 7.24 -5.35
C ASN A 180 6.84 6.11 -4.83
N MET A 181 7.02 6.01 -3.54
CA MET A 181 7.82 4.96 -2.91
C MET A 181 7.09 3.62 -2.93
N ALA A 182 7.86 2.54 -2.98
CA ALA A 182 7.37 1.25 -2.53
C ALA A 182 7.40 1.19 -1.00
N GLY A 183 6.41 0.56 -0.40
CA GLY A 183 6.39 0.37 1.04
C GLY A 183 5.29 -0.56 1.51
N ASN A 184 5.50 -1.13 2.68
CA ASN A 184 4.57 -2.03 3.36
C ASN A 184 4.90 -2.08 4.85
N GLY A 185 4.06 -2.73 5.63
CA GLY A 185 4.28 -2.94 7.06
C GLY A 185 3.03 -2.76 7.90
N THR A 186 3.27 -2.35 9.14
CA THR A 186 2.25 -2.02 10.13
C THR A 186 2.45 -0.59 10.64
N GLN A 187 1.55 -0.11 11.47
CA GLN A 187 1.67 1.20 12.13
C GLN A 187 2.97 1.37 12.94
N THR A 188 3.52 0.27 13.46
CA THR A 188 4.70 0.30 14.35
C THR A 188 5.98 -0.24 13.69
N ALA A 189 5.88 -0.81 12.49
CA ALA A 189 7.02 -1.35 11.75
C ALA A 189 6.73 -1.30 10.25
N ALA A 190 7.38 -0.40 9.53
CA ALA A 190 7.16 -0.20 8.09
C ALA A 190 8.47 0.03 7.34
N ILE A 191 8.44 -0.15 6.04
CA ILE A 191 9.54 0.09 5.13
C ILE A 191 9.15 1.11 4.07
N ALA A 192 10.06 2.03 3.77
CA ALA A 192 9.98 2.97 2.65
C ALA A 192 11.19 2.76 1.74
N ALA A 193 10.98 2.42 0.48
CA ALA A 193 12.05 2.07 -0.45
C ALA A 193 11.93 2.83 -1.78
N GLY A 194 13.03 3.43 -2.22
CA GLY A 194 13.11 4.17 -3.49
C GLY A 194 12.20 5.39 -3.54
N GLY A 195 11.60 5.62 -4.70
CA GLY A 195 10.69 6.74 -4.95
C GLY A 195 11.38 8.02 -5.38
N GLY A 196 10.61 9.11 -5.50
CA GLY A 196 11.11 10.42 -5.90
C GLY A 196 11.46 10.55 -7.38
N PRO A 197 11.68 11.79 -7.85
CA PRO A 197 11.84 12.07 -9.28
C PRO A 197 13.19 11.60 -9.84
N SER A 198 14.19 11.39 -9.00
CA SER A 198 15.54 10.95 -9.40
C SER A 198 15.79 9.46 -9.20
N GLY A 199 14.77 8.69 -8.73
CA GLY A 199 14.89 7.27 -8.47
C GLY A 199 15.98 6.92 -7.44
N PRO A 200 15.93 7.46 -6.22
CA PRO A 200 16.93 7.16 -5.21
C PRO A 200 16.90 5.68 -4.79
N SER A 201 18.04 5.18 -4.32
CA SER A 201 18.17 3.82 -3.78
C SER A 201 17.83 3.71 -2.30
N ASN A 202 17.60 4.84 -1.64
CA ASN A 202 17.39 4.93 -0.19
C ASN A 202 16.26 4.01 0.33
N VAL A 203 16.56 3.34 1.42
CA VAL A 203 15.58 2.54 2.16
C VAL A 203 15.58 2.97 3.62
N GLU A 204 14.40 3.23 4.15
CA GLU A 204 14.20 3.60 5.55
C GLU A 204 13.24 2.63 6.22
N LEU A 205 13.52 2.27 7.46
CA LEU A 205 12.69 1.43 8.31
C LEU A 205 12.07 2.27 9.42
N TRP A 206 10.76 2.17 9.57
CA TRP A 206 10.01 2.71 10.69
C TRP A 206 10.03 1.73 11.87
N ASN A 207 10.43 2.19 13.04
CA ASN A 207 10.52 1.36 14.26
C ASN A 207 9.40 1.65 15.28
N GLY A 208 8.36 2.36 14.87
CA GLY A 208 7.28 2.82 15.75
C GLY A 208 7.50 4.23 16.32
N THR A 209 8.70 4.80 16.15
CA THR A 209 9.05 6.14 16.66
C THR A 209 9.80 6.97 15.63
N ASN A 210 10.79 6.39 14.97
CA ASN A 210 11.65 7.08 13.99
C ASN A 210 11.84 6.26 12.72
N TRP A 211 12.13 6.95 11.62
CA TRP A 211 12.67 6.36 10.41
C TRP A 211 14.20 6.24 10.51
N VAL A 212 14.72 5.08 10.17
CA VAL A 212 16.15 4.77 10.23
C VAL A 212 16.59 4.27 8.86
N GLU A 213 17.59 4.92 8.27
CA GLU A 213 18.20 4.45 7.02
C GLU A 213 18.84 3.07 7.20
N THR A 214 18.72 2.25 6.17
CA THR A 214 19.27 0.90 6.12
C THR A 214 19.96 0.65 4.78
N ALA A 215 20.30 -0.60 4.47
CA ALA A 215 20.94 -0.95 3.20
C ALA A 215 20.08 -0.51 2.00
N GLU A 216 20.71 0.14 1.04
CA GLU A 216 20.07 0.67 -0.15
C GLU A 216 19.60 -0.42 -1.13
N LEU A 217 18.70 -0.06 -2.02
CA LEU A 217 18.39 -0.87 -3.20
C LEU A 217 19.63 -0.99 -4.10
N ASN A 218 19.84 -2.16 -4.69
CA ASN A 218 20.95 -2.37 -5.64
C ASN A 218 20.87 -1.43 -6.86
N THR A 219 19.68 -0.98 -7.20
CA THR A 219 19.43 -0.03 -8.28
C THR A 219 18.33 0.93 -7.83
N GLY A 220 18.59 2.22 -7.89
CA GLY A 220 17.62 3.26 -7.58
C GLY A 220 16.42 3.23 -8.55
N ARG A 221 15.22 3.47 -8.03
CA ARG A 221 13.97 3.46 -8.80
C ARG A 221 12.82 4.13 -8.05
#